data_384f87b583f8c8e92fde0b88e2b866f6
#
_entry.id   384f87b583f8c8e92fde0b88e2b866f6
#
_cell.length_a   1.000
_cell.length_b   1.000
_cell.length_c   1.000
_cell.angle_alpha   90.00
_cell.angle_beta   90.00
_cell.angle_gamma   90.00
#
_symmetry.space_group_name_H-M   'P 1'
#
loop_
_entity.id
_entity.type
_entity.pdbx_description
1 polymer ?
#
loop_
_entity_poly.entity_id
_entity_poly.type
_entity_poly.pdbx_seq_one_letter_code
_entity_poly.pdbx_strand_id
1 'polypeptide(L)'
;NNTVGGQPVSMENIKATCALCHRYGVPVVMDSARFAENAYFIKTREPGYADKTIKEIVLEMYADADAATMSCKKDAIVNMGGFIATRKEDWYEGAKSFCIPYEGYLTYGGLNGRDLNAVAVGLDENTEFDMLETRIHQVQYLAKKLDEYGIPYQRPVGGHGVYIDADKVL
;
A
#
# COMPACT_ATOMS: atom_id res chain seq x y z
N ASN A 1 0.03 -5.31 3.36
CA ASN A 1 1.42 -5.78 3.42
C ASN A 1 2.32 -4.98 4.38
N ASN A 2 1.77 -4.38 5.41
CA ASN A 2 2.54 -3.61 6.40
C ASN A 2 3.15 -4.48 7.50
N THR A 3 2.54 -5.61 7.80
CA THR A 3 2.99 -6.55 8.83
C THR A 3 3.54 -7.83 8.21
N VAL A 4 4.04 -8.74 9.05
CA VAL A 4 4.50 -10.08 8.62
C VAL A 4 5.50 -10.00 7.44
N GLY A 5 6.51 -9.14 7.56
CA GLY A 5 7.58 -9.05 6.57
C GLY A 5 7.19 -8.41 5.23
N GLY A 6 6.11 -7.62 5.21
CA GLY A 6 5.67 -6.93 3.98
C GLY A 6 5.01 -7.84 2.95
N GLN A 7 4.37 -8.91 3.37
CA GLN A 7 3.70 -9.83 2.46
C GLN A 7 2.46 -9.19 1.82
N PRO A 8 2.18 -9.46 0.53
CA PRO A 8 1.00 -8.97 -0.16
C PRO A 8 -0.26 -9.72 0.26
N VAL A 9 -1.40 -9.11 -0.02
CA VAL A 9 -2.72 -9.73 0.07
C VAL A 9 -3.22 -10.02 -1.34
N SER A 10 -3.71 -11.21 -1.60
CA SER A 10 -4.22 -11.59 -2.92
C SER A 10 -5.53 -10.87 -3.26
N MET A 11 -5.82 -10.71 -4.55
CA MET A 11 -7.09 -10.15 -5.01
C MET A 11 -8.27 -11.00 -4.55
N GLU A 12 -8.14 -12.32 -4.60
CA GLU A 12 -9.17 -13.24 -4.12
C GLU A 12 -9.49 -12.98 -2.64
N ASN A 13 -8.46 -12.83 -1.80
CA ASN A 13 -8.65 -12.56 -0.37
C ASN A 13 -9.30 -11.20 -0.13
N ILE A 14 -8.88 -10.15 -0.86
CA ILE A 14 -9.49 -8.82 -0.78
C ILE A 14 -11.00 -8.92 -1.06
N LYS A 15 -11.38 -9.52 -2.19
CA LYS A 15 -12.80 -9.66 -2.58
C LYS A 15 -13.59 -10.50 -1.59
N ALA A 16 -13.05 -11.63 -1.16
CA ALA A 16 -13.70 -12.51 -0.19
C ALA A 16 -13.91 -11.81 1.16
N THR A 17 -12.94 -11.05 1.62
CA THR A 17 -13.02 -10.27 2.86
C THR A 17 -14.09 -9.18 2.75
N CYS A 18 -14.10 -8.40 1.67
CA CYS A 18 -15.13 -7.39 1.44
C CYS A 18 -16.53 -8.01 1.42
N ALA A 19 -16.72 -9.06 0.64
CA ALA A 19 -18.00 -9.76 0.53
C ALA A 19 -18.48 -10.32 1.89
N LEU A 20 -17.57 -10.89 2.69
CA LEU A 20 -17.89 -11.40 4.00
C LEU A 20 -18.29 -10.28 4.97
N CYS A 21 -17.49 -9.23 5.06
CA CYS A 21 -17.75 -8.08 5.93
C CYS A 21 -19.09 -7.42 5.60
N HIS A 22 -19.34 -7.13 4.33
CA HIS A 22 -20.59 -6.51 3.87
C HIS A 22 -21.82 -7.37 4.17
N ARG A 23 -21.70 -8.70 4.06
CA ARG A 23 -22.80 -9.61 4.45
C ARG A 23 -23.22 -9.45 5.91
N TYR A 24 -22.30 -9.05 6.79
CA TYR A 24 -22.57 -8.79 8.19
C TYR A 24 -22.73 -7.30 8.52
N GLY A 25 -22.83 -6.43 7.51
CA GLY A 25 -22.95 -4.98 7.71
C GLY A 25 -21.69 -4.32 8.26
N VAL A 26 -20.54 -4.97 8.16
CA VAL A 26 -19.26 -4.45 8.63
C VAL A 26 -18.54 -3.75 7.46
N PRO A 27 -18.20 -2.47 7.59
CA PRO A 27 -17.48 -1.77 6.54
C PRO A 27 -16.01 -2.18 6.47
N VAL A 28 -15.43 -2.07 5.27
CA VAL A 28 -14.02 -2.40 4.99
C VAL A 28 -13.22 -1.13 4.72
N VAL A 29 -12.20 -0.91 5.54
CA VAL A 29 -11.23 0.19 5.38
C VAL A 29 -9.89 -0.40 4.97
N MET A 30 -9.37 0.04 3.83
CA MET A 30 -8.07 -0.40 3.32
C MET A 30 -6.93 0.47 3.87
N ASP A 31 -5.94 -0.13 4.52
CA ASP A 31 -4.65 0.52 4.74
C ASP A 31 -3.86 0.50 3.43
N SER A 32 -3.75 1.66 2.81
CA SER A 32 -3.23 1.82 1.45
C SER A 32 -1.76 2.20 1.39
N ALA A 33 -1.07 2.19 2.52
CA ALA A 33 0.32 2.67 2.60
C ALA A 33 1.25 2.05 1.54
N ARG A 34 1.00 0.79 1.14
CA ARG A 34 1.78 0.07 0.11
C ARG A 34 0.88 -0.60 -0.94
N PHE A 35 -0.04 0.18 -1.46
CA PHE A 35 -1.05 -0.29 -2.41
C PHE A 35 -0.44 -0.73 -3.75
N ALA A 36 0.51 0.02 -4.26
CA ALA A 36 1.14 -0.24 -5.55
C ALA A 36 2.05 -1.47 -5.49
N GLU A 37 2.80 -1.62 -4.39
CA GLU A 37 3.58 -2.83 -4.11
C GLU A 37 2.68 -4.07 -4.08
N ASN A 38 1.51 -3.98 -3.44
CA ASN A 38 0.55 -5.07 -3.43
C ASN A 38 0.03 -5.40 -4.83
N ALA A 39 -0.31 -4.39 -5.62
CA ALA A 39 -0.76 -4.56 -7.00
C ALA A 39 0.32 -5.18 -7.90
N TYR A 40 1.59 -4.84 -7.69
CA TYR A 40 2.71 -5.48 -8.39
C TYR A 40 2.76 -6.98 -8.11
N PHE A 41 2.59 -7.40 -6.85
CA PHE A 41 2.57 -8.82 -6.53
C PHE A 41 1.35 -9.56 -7.09
N ILE A 42 0.18 -8.93 -7.12
CA ILE A 42 -1.00 -9.47 -7.79
C ILE A 42 -0.69 -9.68 -9.28
N LYS A 43 -0.17 -8.66 -9.96
CA LYS A 43 0.19 -8.72 -11.38
C LYS A 43 1.15 -9.87 -11.70
N THR A 44 2.18 -10.03 -10.85
CA THR A 44 3.29 -10.96 -11.13
C THR A 44 3.07 -12.37 -10.62
N ARG A 45 2.09 -12.59 -9.72
CA ARG A 45 1.90 -13.88 -9.04
C ARG A 45 0.53 -14.51 -9.24
N GLU A 46 -0.50 -13.71 -9.59
CA GLU A 46 -1.86 -14.23 -9.68
C GLU A 46 -2.28 -14.49 -11.14
N PRO A 47 -2.91 -15.63 -11.43
CA PRO A 47 -3.44 -15.91 -12.76
C PRO A 47 -4.47 -14.86 -13.21
N GLY A 48 -4.39 -14.45 -14.48
CA GLY A 48 -5.32 -13.49 -15.08
C GLY A 48 -5.00 -12.01 -14.86
N TYR A 49 -3.88 -11.69 -14.18
CA TYR A 49 -3.48 -10.30 -13.92
C TYR A 49 -2.25 -9.85 -14.72
N ALA A 50 -1.54 -10.75 -15.38
CA ALA A 50 -0.31 -10.45 -16.09
C ALA A 50 -0.44 -9.35 -17.16
N ASP A 51 -1.57 -9.30 -17.85
CA ASP A 51 -1.82 -8.34 -18.94
C ASP A 51 -2.44 -7.01 -18.46
N LYS A 52 -2.85 -6.93 -17.19
CA LYS A 52 -3.41 -5.69 -16.61
C LYS A 52 -2.30 -4.72 -16.21
N THR A 53 -2.57 -3.44 -16.35
CA THR A 53 -1.72 -2.40 -15.77
C THR A 53 -1.82 -2.40 -14.23
N ILE A 54 -0.81 -1.85 -13.55
CA ILE A 54 -0.86 -1.67 -12.10
C ILE A 54 -2.09 -0.84 -11.70
N LYS A 55 -2.39 0.20 -12.45
CA LYS A 55 -3.53 1.10 -12.20
C LYS A 55 -4.88 0.37 -12.27
N GLU A 56 -5.07 -0.50 -13.27
CA GLU A 56 -6.29 -1.34 -13.36
C GLU A 56 -6.41 -2.30 -12.18
N ILE A 57 -5.31 -2.90 -11.73
CA ILE A 57 -5.30 -3.78 -10.57
C ILE A 57 -5.63 -3.01 -9.30
N VAL A 58 -5.05 -1.82 -9.12
CA VAL A 58 -5.36 -0.93 -7.99
C VAL A 58 -6.84 -0.57 -7.96
N LEU A 59 -7.42 -0.17 -9.09
CA LEU A 59 -8.85 0.14 -9.16
C LEU A 59 -9.72 -1.06 -8.75
N GLU A 60 -9.33 -2.27 -9.15
CA GLU A 60 -10.01 -3.50 -8.78
C GLU A 60 -9.87 -3.83 -7.27
N MET A 61 -8.69 -3.59 -6.69
CA MET A 61 -8.46 -3.78 -5.24
C MET A 61 -9.43 -2.95 -4.39
N TYR A 62 -9.75 -1.73 -4.83
CA TYR A 62 -10.60 -0.80 -4.09
C TYR A 62 -12.06 -0.80 -4.50
N ALA A 63 -12.47 -1.63 -5.47
CA ALA A 63 -13.81 -1.61 -6.01
C ALA A 63 -14.90 -1.75 -4.93
N ASP A 64 -14.67 -2.65 -3.97
CA ASP A 64 -15.61 -2.97 -2.90
C ASP A 64 -15.21 -2.37 -1.53
N ALA A 65 -14.17 -1.53 -1.45
CA ALA A 65 -13.80 -0.90 -0.20
C ALA A 65 -14.69 0.30 0.14
N ASP A 66 -15.07 0.47 1.39
CA ASP A 66 -15.85 1.61 1.90
C ASP A 66 -14.99 2.85 2.09
N ALA A 67 -13.75 2.65 2.50
CA ALA A 67 -12.78 3.73 2.72
C ALA A 67 -11.34 3.23 2.57
N ALA A 68 -10.43 4.17 2.49
CA ALA A 68 -9.00 3.94 2.46
C ALA A 68 -8.27 4.98 3.31
N THR A 69 -7.21 4.55 4.00
CA THR A 69 -6.25 5.43 4.66
C THR A 69 -4.91 5.30 3.97
N MET A 70 -4.19 6.41 3.80
CA MET A 70 -2.91 6.42 3.10
C MET A 70 -1.85 7.17 3.88
N SER A 71 -0.69 6.55 4.01
CA SER A 71 0.56 7.23 4.37
C SER A 71 1.37 7.46 3.09
N CYS A 72 1.41 8.71 2.63
CA CYS A 72 2.09 9.08 1.39
C CYS A 72 3.62 8.91 1.45
N LYS A 73 4.18 8.76 2.65
CA LYS A 73 5.62 8.51 2.87
C LYS A 73 6.12 7.15 2.39
N LYS A 74 5.26 6.34 1.78
CA LYS A 74 5.57 5.00 1.27
C LYS A 74 5.32 4.95 -0.23
N ASP A 75 4.19 4.44 -0.67
CA ASP A 75 3.94 4.26 -2.10
C ASP A 75 3.61 5.56 -2.87
N ALA A 76 3.38 6.69 -2.23
CA ALA A 76 3.35 7.97 -2.94
C ALA A 76 4.75 8.61 -3.11
N ILE A 77 5.83 7.97 -2.63
CA ILE A 77 7.24 8.33 -2.85
C ILE A 77 7.58 9.76 -2.36
N VAL A 78 6.90 10.23 -1.33
CA VAL A 78 7.13 11.57 -0.75
C VAL A 78 7.60 11.49 0.70
N ASN A 79 8.15 12.58 1.22
CA ASN A 79 8.68 12.64 2.57
C ASN A 79 7.62 12.94 3.64
N MET A 80 6.42 13.38 3.26
CA MET A 80 5.33 13.69 4.18
C MET A 80 3.96 13.60 3.52
N GLY A 81 2.91 13.61 4.34
CA GLY A 81 1.53 13.61 3.91
C GLY A 81 0.83 12.27 4.07
N GLY A 82 -0.45 12.34 3.95
CA GLY A 82 -1.39 11.24 4.00
C GLY A 82 -2.79 11.73 3.65
N PHE A 83 -3.70 10.80 3.46
CA PHE A 83 -5.11 11.14 3.24
C PHE A 83 -6.02 10.02 3.73
N ILE A 84 -7.28 10.38 3.92
CA ILE A 84 -8.40 9.47 4.07
C ILE A 84 -9.32 9.68 2.88
N ALA A 85 -9.73 8.59 2.24
CA ALA A 85 -10.74 8.59 1.19
C ALA A 85 -11.91 7.68 1.59
N THR A 86 -13.14 8.12 1.37
CA THR A 86 -14.32 7.32 1.69
C THR A 86 -15.44 7.54 0.69
N ARG A 87 -16.28 6.52 0.50
CA ARG A 87 -17.51 6.59 -0.30
C ARG A 87 -18.72 7.01 0.56
N LYS A 88 -18.54 7.15 1.88
CA LYS A 88 -19.61 7.45 2.87
C LYS A 88 -19.56 8.91 3.27
N GLU A 89 -20.61 9.65 2.95
CA GLU A 89 -20.72 11.08 3.23
C GLU A 89 -20.64 11.37 4.74
N ASP A 90 -21.32 10.58 5.56
CA ASP A 90 -21.30 10.72 7.01
C ASP A 90 -19.89 10.52 7.60
N TRP A 91 -19.11 9.63 7.05
CA TRP A 91 -17.70 9.44 7.44
C TRP A 91 -16.81 10.61 7.02
N TYR A 92 -17.04 11.14 5.82
CA TYR A 92 -16.32 12.31 5.35
C TYR A 92 -16.61 13.52 6.24
N GLU A 93 -17.88 13.80 6.54
CA GLU A 93 -18.28 14.90 7.42
C GLU A 93 -17.73 14.72 8.83
N GLY A 94 -17.76 13.50 9.38
CA GLY A 94 -17.14 13.18 10.66
C GLY A 94 -15.63 13.42 10.67
N ALA A 95 -14.90 12.97 9.65
CA ALA A 95 -13.46 13.12 9.55
C ALA A 95 -13.02 14.59 9.46
N LYS A 96 -13.78 15.44 8.79
CA LYS A 96 -13.52 16.88 8.67
C LYS A 96 -13.33 17.58 10.02
N SER A 97 -14.13 17.21 11.01
CA SER A 97 -14.07 17.82 12.35
C SER A 97 -12.75 17.51 13.07
N PHE A 98 -12.08 16.41 12.73
CA PHE A 98 -10.79 16.04 13.28
C PHE A 98 -9.60 16.58 12.46
N CYS A 99 -9.78 16.81 11.15
CA CYS A 99 -8.69 17.26 10.30
C CYS A 99 -8.07 18.58 10.78
N ILE A 100 -8.90 19.56 11.10
CA ILE A 100 -8.42 20.90 11.49
C ILE A 100 -7.54 20.89 12.74
N PRO A 101 -7.92 20.25 13.86
CA PRO A 101 -7.10 20.27 15.07
C PRO A 101 -5.84 19.39 15.00
N TYR A 102 -5.84 18.36 14.15
CA TYR A 102 -4.74 17.39 14.15
C TYR A 102 -3.78 17.52 12.96
N GLU A 103 -4.26 17.99 11.80
CA GLU A 103 -3.47 18.01 10.58
C GLU A 103 -3.36 19.40 9.95
N GLY A 104 -4.50 20.05 9.72
CA GLY A 104 -4.56 21.37 9.10
C GLY A 104 -5.91 21.59 8.39
N TYR A 105 -6.00 22.69 7.65
CA TYR A 105 -7.25 23.02 6.99
C TYR A 105 -7.59 22.02 5.88
N LEU A 106 -8.88 21.77 5.67
CA LEU A 106 -9.40 20.69 4.81
C LEU A 106 -8.87 20.68 3.36
N THR A 107 -8.49 21.84 2.82
CA THR A 107 -8.01 21.97 1.43
C THR A 107 -6.57 21.53 1.25
N TYR A 108 -5.75 21.47 2.30
CA TYR A 108 -4.33 21.14 2.20
C TYR A 108 -3.79 20.24 3.34
N GLY A 109 -4.58 20.01 4.41
CA GLY A 109 -4.17 19.12 5.51
C GLY A 109 -2.82 19.50 6.14
N GLY A 110 -2.48 20.81 6.21
CA GLY A 110 -1.19 21.28 6.71
C GLY A 110 -0.03 21.18 5.71
N LEU A 111 -0.24 20.63 4.51
CA LEU A 111 0.77 20.53 3.47
C LEU A 111 0.87 21.82 2.65
N ASN A 112 2.07 22.20 2.23
CA ASN A 112 2.25 23.25 1.24
C ASN A 112 1.96 22.75 -0.18
N GLY A 113 1.77 23.67 -1.15
CA GLY A 113 1.43 23.32 -2.54
C GLY A 113 2.51 22.46 -3.22
N ARG A 114 3.77 22.61 -2.86
CA ARG A 114 4.86 21.79 -3.38
C ARG A 114 4.73 20.33 -2.92
N ASP A 115 4.38 20.08 -1.66
CA ASP A 115 4.19 18.75 -1.13
C ASP A 115 2.93 18.08 -1.69
N LEU A 116 1.86 18.86 -1.89
CA LEU A 116 0.65 18.37 -2.56
C LEU A 116 0.92 17.94 -4.00
N ASN A 117 1.68 18.74 -4.76
CA ASN A 117 2.11 18.37 -6.10
C ASN A 117 2.98 17.10 -6.09
N ALA A 118 3.92 17.00 -5.15
CA ALA A 118 4.74 15.80 -5.01
C ALA A 118 3.89 14.55 -4.73
N VAL A 119 2.87 14.64 -3.86
CA VAL A 119 1.94 13.53 -3.61
C VAL A 119 1.20 13.13 -4.89
N ALA A 120 0.70 14.10 -5.64
CA ALA A 120 -0.04 13.81 -6.88
C ALA A 120 0.84 13.10 -7.92
N VAL A 121 2.05 13.59 -8.14
CA VAL A 121 3.02 12.98 -9.06
C VAL A 121 3.44 11.60 -8.56
N GLY A 122 3.80 11.46 -7.29
CA GLY A 122 4.27 10.20 -6.72
C GLY A 122 3.22 9.10 -6.72
N LEU A 123 1.94 9.44 -6.54
CA LEU A 123 0.84 8.48 -6.66
C LEU A 123 0.69 7.93 -8.09
N ASP A 124 0.92 8.77 -9.09
CA ASP A 124 0.83 8.37 -10.50
C ASP A 124 2.07 7.57 -10.92
N GLU A 125 3.28 8.09 -10.66
CA GLU A 125 4.55 7.43 -10.99
C GLU A 125 4.68 6.04 -10.34
N ASN A 126 4.21 5.86 -9.11
CA ASN A 126 4.30 4.56 -8.44
C ASN A 126 3.26 3.53 -8.95
N THR A 127 2.45 3.88 -9.94
CA THR A 127 1.66 2.90 -10.71
C THR A 127 2.36 2.44 -11.98
N GLU A 128 3.57 2.94 -12.27
CA GLU A 128 4.40 2.47 -13.36
C GLU A 128 5.11 1.15 -12.98
N PHE A 129 4.97 0.15 -13.86
CA PHE A 129 5.47 -1.19 -13.58
C PHE A 129 6.99 -1.21 -13.34
N ASP A 130 7.76 -0.53 -14.19
CA ASP A 130 9.23 -0.54 -14.14
C ASP A 130 9.77 0.09 -12.83
N MET A 131 9.08 1.09 -12.32
CA MET A 131 9.41 1.70 -11.03
C MET A 131 9.26 0.70 -9.88
N LEU A 132 8.14 0.00 -9.85
CA LEU A 132 7.87 -1.03 -8.84
C LEU A 132 8.80 -2.22 -8.98
N GLU A 133 9.02 -2.70 -10.19
CA GLU A 133 9.93 -3.81 -10.48
C GLU A 133 11.34 -3.51 -9.97
N THR A 134 11.88 -2.32 -10.30
CA THR A 134 13.20 -1.89 -9.84
C THR A 134 13.29 -1.89 -8.31
N ARG A 135 12.32 -1.31 -7.63
CA ARG A 135 12.29 -1.22 -6.17
C ARG A 135 12.20 -2.60 -5.50
N ILE A 136 11.33 -3.46 -6.00
CA ILE A 136 11.13 -4.80 -5.44
C ILE A 136 12.34 -5.69 -5.72
N HIS A 137 12.94 -5.59 -6.89
CA HIS A 137 14.16 -6.32 -7.22
C HIS A 137 15.35 -5.94 -6.33
N GLN A 138 15.46 -4.69 -5.87
CA GLN A 138 16.49 -4.31 -4.88
C GLN A 138 16.34 -5.08 -3.57
N VAL A 139 15.10 -5.25 -3.08
CA VAL A 139 14.82 -6.03 -1.87
C VAL A 139 15.13 -7.51 -2.09
N GLN A 140 14.73 -8.06 -3.22
CA GLN A 140 15.03 -9.45 -3.60
C GLN A 140 16.54 -9.69 -3.76
N TYR A 141 17.26 -8.74 -4.32
CA TYR A 141 18.72 -8.81 -4.45
C TYR A 141 19.41 -8.86 -3.07
N LEU A 142 18.97 -7.99 -2.14
CA LEU A 142 19.47 -8.03 -0.76
C LEU A 142 19.20 -9.40 -0.11
N ALA A 143 17.99 -9.91 -0.24
CA ALA A 143 17.63 -11.22 0.29
C ALA A 143 18.51 -12.33 -0.28
N LYS A 144 18.76 -12.31 -1.61
CA LYS A 144 19.67 -13.26 -2.27
C LYS A 144 21.10 -13.16 -1.72
N LYS A 145 21.59 -11.94 -1.45
CA LYS A 145 22.90 -11.76 -0.84
C LYS A 145 22.97 -12.32 0.58
N LEU A 146 21.94 -12.13 1.37
CA LEU A 146 21.88 -12.73 2.71
C LEU A 146 21.89 -14.25 2.64
N ASP A 147 21.24 -14.85 1.63
CA ASP A 147 21.31 -16.30 1.38
C ASP A 147 22.74 -16.77 1.09
N GLU A 148 23.46 -16.04 0.22
CA GLU A 148 24.86 -16.35 -0.13
C GLU A 148 25.78 -16.35 1.10
N TYR A 149 25.47 -15.53 2.11
CA TYR A 149 26.23 -15.44 3.37
C TYR A 149 25.64 -16.28 4.50
N GLY A 150 24.58 -17.04 4.26
CA GLY A 150 23.95 -17.88 5.26
C GLY A 150 23.26 -17.14 6.38
N ILE A 151 22.90 -15.86 6.16
CA ILE A 151 22.23 -15.02 7.16
C ILE A 151 20.72 -15.31 7.13
N PRO A 152 20.13 -15.79 8.25
CA PRO A 152 18.72 -16.11 8.32
C PRO A 152 17.85 -14.85 8.34
N TYR A 153 16.75 -14.89 7.60
CA TYR A 153 15.74 -13.83 7.56
C TYR A 153 14.35 -14.43 7.36
N GLN A 154 13.31 -13.62 7.59
CA GLN A 154 11.92 -14.03 7.39
C GLN A 154 11.61 -14.29 5.91
N ARG A 155 11.07 -15.46 5.60
CA ARG A 155 10.75 -15.88 4.23
C ARG A 155 9.24 -16.14 4.06
N PRO A 156 8.74 -15.91 2.83
CA PRO A 156 9.39 -15.25 1.71
C PRO A 156 9.64 -13.76 2.00
N VAL A 157 10.56 -13.13 1.27
CA VAL A 157 10.77 -11.68 1.38
C VAL A 157 9.61 -10.91 0.76
N GLY A 158 9.23 -9.80 1.39
CA GLY A 158 8.21 -8.90 0.88
C GLY A 158 8.74 -7.88 -0.12
N GLY A 159 8.01 -6.79 -0.35
CA GLY A 159 8.35 -5.79 -1.36
C GLY A 159 9.19 -4.61 -0.86
N HIS A 160 9.29 -4.38 0.45
CA HIS A 160 9.90 -3.15 0.97
C HIS A 160 10.98 -3.36 2.04
N GLY A 161 11.31 -4.58 2.38
CA GLY A 161 12.33 -4.84 3.37
C GLY A 161 12.65 -6.32 3.55
N VAL A 162 13.82 -6.58 4.13
CA VAL A 162 14.25 -7.89 4.56
C VAL A 162 14.39 -7.87 6.07
N TYR A 163 13.78 -8.82 6.75
CA TYR A 163 13.72 -8.90 8.20
C TYR A 163 14.64 -10.03 8.68
N ILE A 164 15.80 -9.65 9.20
CA ILE A 164 16.79 -10.59 9.71
C ILE A 164 16.25 -11.24 11.00
N ASP A 165 16.45 -12.55 11.13
CA ASP A 165 16.14 -13.32 12.34
C ASP A 165 17.30 -13.13 13.34
N ALA A 166 17.19 -12.12 14.18
CA ALA A 166 18.24 -11.73 15.11
C ALA A 166 18.58 -12.84 16.12
N ASP A 167 17.59 -13.63 16.53
CA ASP A 167 17.78 -14.73 17.50
C ASP A 167 18.67 -15.85 16.95
N LYS A 168 18.83 -15.91 15.62
CA LYS A 168 19.68 -16.90 14.96
C LYS A 168 21.04 -16.34 14.52
N VAL A 169 21.21 -15.04 14.59
CA VAL A 169 22.46 -14.36 14.16
C VAL A 169 23.30 -13.97 15.37
N LEU A 170 22.70 -13.68 16.50
CA LEU A 170 23.33 -13.30 17.77
C LEU A 170 23.51 -14.52 18.68
#